data_d1ddb95c2da4486a1c0e2cb5a015d669
#
_entry.id   d1ddb95c2da4486a1c0e2cb5a015d669
#
_cell.length_a   1.000
_cell.length_b   1.000
_cell.length_c   1.000
_cell.angle_alpha   90.00
_cell.angle_beta   90.00
_cell.angle_gamma   90.00
#
_symmetry.space_group_name_H-M   'P 1'
#
loop_
_entity.id
_entity.type
_entity.pdbx_description
1 polymer ?
#
loop_
_entity_poly.entity_id
_entity_poly.type
_entity_poly.pdbx_seq_one_letter_code
_entity_poly.pdbx_strand_id
1 'polypeptide(L)'
;MQRDGITVRLLQDLEDIRTSWSLMQQLRTNHSDEESYLQQVERQRRNTGYNLVGALGSDGQLLGLAGFVYSEMLSRGRYLYVDDLVIAEGHRSQGIGGVLISWLRTHARNFGCSSLHLDCSNHRLDSHRFYRREGLEDRSLHFVLDL
;
A
#
# COMPACT_ATOMS: atom_id res chain seq x y z
N MET A 1 -12.55 3.54 -8.47
CA MET A 1 -12.64 4.92 -7.93
C MET A 1 -11.88 5.85 -8.86
N GLN A 2 -12.41 7.01 -9.11
CA GLN A 2 -11.78 8.02 -9.96
C GLN A 2 -11.93 9.40 -9.32
N ARG A 3 -10.83 10.17 -9.30
CA ARG A 3 -10.81 11.54 -8.76
C ARG A 3 -9.76 12.36 -9.52
N ASP A 4 -10.18 13.51 -10.06
CA ASP A 4 -9.30 14.50 -10.73
C ASP A 4 -8.31 13.87 -11.72
N GLY A 5 -8.82 12.97 -12.59
CA GLY A 5 -7.98 12.27 -13.57
C GLY A 5 -7.20 11.08 -13.02
N ILE A 6 -7.39 10.71 -11.76
CA ILE A 6 -6.75 9.55 -11.14
C ILE A 6 -7.74 8.40 -11.06
N THR A 7 -7.35 7.23 -11.58
CA THR A 7 -8.12 6.00 -11.48
C THR A 7 -7.41 5.04 -10.54
N VAL A 8 -8.14 4.46 -9.58
CA VAL A 8 -7.58 3.47 -8.64
C VAL A 8 -8.13 2.10 -8.99
N ARG A 9 -7.24 1.13 -9.19
CA ARG A 9 -7.63 -0.24 -9.49
C ARG A 9 -6.65 -1.26 -8.93
N LEU A 10 -7.15 -2.47 -8.68
CA LEU A 10 -6.31 -3.60 -8.31
C LEU A 10 -5.40 -3.99 -9.47
N LEU A 11 -4.17 -4.37 -9.14
CA LEU A 11 -3.19 -4.91 -10.08
C LEU A 11 -3.19 -6.42 -9.89
N GLN A 12 -3.80 -7.15 -10.81
CA GLN A 12 -4.10 -8.58 -10.60
C GLN A 12 -3.33 -9.51 -11.52
N ASP A 13 -3.10 -9.12 -12.77
CA ASP A 13 -2.37 -9.96 -13.70
C ASP A 13 -0.86 -9.69 -13.65
N LEU A 14 -0.09 -10.60 -14.24
CA LEU A 14 1.36 -10.54 -14.20
C LEU A 14 1.92 -9.26 -14.82
N GLU A 15 1.35 -8.78 -15.90
CA GLU A 15 1.81 -7.55 -16.56
C GLU A 15 1.56 -6.32 -15.70
N ASP A 16 0.40 -6.23 -15.06
CA ASP A 16 0.10 -5.16 -14.11
C ASP A 16 1.10 -5.15 -12.95
N ILE A 17 1.37 -6.33 -12.39
CA ILE A 17 2.32 -6.46 -11.27
C ILE A 17 3.72 -6.08 -11.73
N ARG A 18 4.10 -6.46 -12.94
CA ARG A 18 5.40 -6.11 -13.52
C ARG A 18 5.57 -4.59 -13.61
N THR A 19 4.52 -3.87 -14.01
CA THR A 19 4.59 -2.40 -14.10
C THR A 19 4.81 -1.73 -12.74
N SER A 20 4.48 -2.40 -11.64
CA SER A 20 4.65 -1.85 -10.30
C SER A 20 6.12 -1.85 -9.82
N TRP A 21 6.99 -2.62 -10.46
CA TRP A 21 8.39 -2.78 -10.03
C TRP A 21 9.13 -1.45 -9.97
N SER A 22 9.02 -0.62 -11.00
CA SER A 22 9.73 0.65 -11.05
C SER A 22 9.35 1.59 -9.91
N LEU A 23 8.08 1.54 -9.47
CA LEU A 23 7.61 2.38 -8.37
C LEU A 23 7.96 1.75 -7.01
N MET A 24 7.82 0.44 -6.87
CA MET A 24 8.14 -0.24 -5.61
C MET A 24 9.62 -0.09 -5.24
N GLN A 25 10.52 0.00 -6.21
CA GLN A 25 11.95 0.25 -5.97
C GLN A 25 12.21 1.53 -5.18
N GLN A 26 11.35 2.54 -5.30
CA GLN A 26 11.50 3.79 -4.56
C GLN A 26 11.29 3.59 -3.06
N LEU A 27 10.55 2.57 -2.67
CA LEU A 27 10.24 2.25 -1.28
C LEU A 27 11.10 1.10 -0.75
N ARG A 28 11.26 0.04 -1.55
CA ARG A 28 11.91 -1.21 -1.13
C ARG A 28 13.14 -1.47 -1.99
N THR A 29 14.29 -1.66 -1.34
CA THR A 29 15.57 -1.88 -2.01
C THR A 29 16.07 -3.33 -1.88
N ASN A 30 15.20 -4.25 -1.45
CA ASN A 30 15.52 -5.64 -1.15
C ASN A 30 15.80 -6.50 -2.39
N HIS A 31 15.31 -6.07 -3.56
CA HIS A 31 15.45 -6.81 -4.80
C HIS A 31 16.38 -6.07 -5.75
N SER A 32 17.26 -6.81 -6.42
CA SER A 32 18.19 -6.27 -7.41
C SER A 32 17.61 -6.28 -8.82
N ASP A 33 16.57 -7.09 -9.05
CA ASP A 33 15.97 -7.23 -10.37
C ASP A 33 14.45 -7.46 -10.28
N GLU A 34 13.80 -7.24 -11.40
CA GLU A 34 12.36 -7.36 -11.54
C GLU A 34 11.87 -8.78 -11.27
N GLU A 35 12.57 -9.77 -11.76
CA GLU A 35 12.15 -11.17 -11.64
C GLU A 35 12.10 -11.62 -10.18
N SER A 36 13.11 -11.27 -9.39
CA SER A 36 13.17 -11.56 -7.97
C SER A 36 11.98 -10.91 -7.23
N TYR A 37 11.66 -9.67 -7.58
CA TYR A 37 10.50 -8.97 -7.05
C TYR A 37 9.19 -9.69 -7.38
N LEU A 38 9.00 -10.04 -8.64
CA LEU A 38 7.78 -10.73 -9.10
C LEU A 38 7.59 -12.07 -8.40
N GLN A 39 8.67 -12.82 -8.21
CA GLN A 39 8.63 -14.10 -7.50
C GLN A 39 8.17 -13.92 -6.05
N GLN A 40 8.66 -12.90 -5.36
CA GLN A 40 8.24 -12.66 -3.99
C GLN A 40 6.78 -12.19 -3.92
N VAL A 41 6.37 -11.29 -4.78
CA VAL A 41 4.97 -10.85 -4.84
C VAL A 41 4.06 -12.07 -5.04
N GLU A 42 4.41 -12.97 -5.95
CA GLU A 42 3.61 -14.17 -6.21
C GLU A 42 3.55 -15.09 -5.00
N ARG A 43 4.67 -15.28 -4.28
CA ARG A 43 4.66 -16.07 -3.04
C ARG A 43 3.75 -15.45 -1.99
N GLN A 44 3.83 -14.12 -1.81
CA GLN A 44 2.98 -13.42 -0.84
C GLN A 44 1.51 -13.49 -1.21
N ARG A 45 1.20 -13.40 -2.50
CA ARG A 45 -0.18 -13.54 -2.99
C ARG A 45 -0.76 -14.91 -2.64
N ARG A 46 0.01 -15.97 -2.85
CA ARG A 46 -0.44 -17.34 -2.55
C ARG A 46 -0.50 -17.64 -1.05
N ASN A 47 0.47 -17.17 -0.28
CA ASN A 47 0.64 -17.57 1.11
C ASN A 47 -0.14 -16.68 2.08
N THR A 48 -0.25 -15.39 1.80
CA THR A 48 -0.88 -14.44 2.72
C THR A 48 -2.03 -13.65 2.09
N GLY A 49 -2.34 -13.88 0.82
CA GLY A 49 -3.38 -13.13 0.14
C GLY A 49 -3.01 -11.68 -0.14
N TYR A 50 -1.73 -11.40 -0.36
CA TYR A 50 -1.24 -10.06 -0.65
C TYR A 50 -1.87 -9.48 -1.91
N ASN A 51 -2.26 -8.22 -1.87
CA ASN A 51 -2.88 -7.50 -2.98
C ASN A 51 -2.11 -6.23 -3.28
N LEU A 52 -2.07 -5.86 -4.56
CA LEU A 52 -1.55 -4.58 -5.01
C LEU A 52 -2.68 -3.75 -5.60
N VAL A 53 -2.70 -2.46 -5.24
CA VAL A 53 -3.63 -1.49 -5.81
C VAL A 53 -2.82 -0.29 -6.30
N GLY A 54 -3.13 0.18 -7.51
CA GLY A 54 -2.43 1.29 -8.14
C GLY A 54 -3.33 2.49 -8.37
N ALA A 55 -2.75 3.68 -8.22
CA ALA A 55 -3.36 4.94 -8.64
C ALA A 55 -2.72 5.36 -9.95
N LEU A 56 -3.52 5.43 -11.01
CA LEU A 56 -3.06 5.71 -12.36
C LEU A 56 -3.53 7.09 -12.81
N GLY A 57 -2.65 7.82 -13.48
CA GLY A 57 -3.00 9.08 -14.11
C GLY A 57 -3.83 8.87 -15.37
N SER A 58 -4.27 9.99 -15.98
CA SER A 58 -5.10 9.96 -17.18
C SER A 58 -4.40 9.32 -18.38
N ASP A 59 -3.07 9.32 -18.39
CA ASP A 59 -2.24 8.67 -19.42
C ASP A 59 -1.94 7.21 -19.13
N GLY A 60 -2.46 6.65 -18.02
CA GLY A 60 -2.21 5.28 -17.59
C GLY A 60 -0.92 5.10 -16.80
N GLN A 61 -0.19 6.20 -16.52
CA GLN A 61 1.03 6.11 -15.72
C GLN A 61 0.71 5.79 -14.26
N LEU A 62 1.48 4.88 -13.67
CA LEU A 62 1.33 4.53 -12.25
C LEU A 62 1.95 5.64 -11.39
N LEU A 63 1.10 6.33 -10.63
CA LEU A 63 1.49 7.46 -9.79
C LEU A 63 1.60 7.11 -8.32
N GLY A 64 0.93 6.06 -7.90
CA GLY A 64 0.97 5.60 -6.52
C GLY A 64 0.64 4.12 -6.44
N LEU A 65 1.08 3.48 -5.38
CA LEU A 65 0.96 2.03 -5.21
C LEU A 65 0.78 1.71 -3.74
N ALA A 66 -0.11 0.77 -3.44
CA ALA A 66 -0.23 0.22 -2.10
C ALA A 66 -0.28 -1.30 -2.17
N GLY A 67 0.42 -1.95 -1.23
CA GLY A 67 0.34 -3.39 -1.02
C GLY A 67 -0.33 -3.66 0.31
N PHE A 68 -1.28 -4.60 0.36
CA PHE A 68 -2.05 -4.83 1.56
C PHE A 68 -2.54 -6.27 1.67
N VAL A 69 -2.88 -6.65 2.90
CA VAL A 69 -3.48 -7.96 3.20
C VAL A 69 -4.70 -7.76 4.10
N TYR A 70 -5.63 -8.70 4.02
CA TYR A 70 -6.67 -8.85 5.02
C TYR A 70 -6.20 -9.87 6.07
N SER A 71 -6.49 -9.60 7.32
CA SER A 71 -6.12 -10.51 8.40
C SER A 71 -7.15 -10.44 9.52
N GLU A 72 -7.00 -11.34 10.47
CA GLU A 72 -7.84 -11.38 11.66
C GLU A 72 -6.99 -11.73 12.86
N MET A 73 -7.20 -11.03 13.97
CA MET A 73 -6.53 -11.35 15.23
C MET A 73 -7.48 -11.05 16.39
N LEU A 74 -7.22 -11.72 17.52
CA LEU A 74 -8.13 -11.64 18.66
C LEU A 74 -8.32 -10.21 19.17
N SER A 75 -7.26 -9.41 19.15
CA SER A 75 -7.31 -8.03 19.66
C SER A 75 -7.97 -7.03 18.73
N ARG A 76 -7.98 -7.28 17.41
CA ARG A 76 -8.45 -6.32 16.40
C ARG A 76 -9.70 -6.77 15.66
N GLY A 77 -10.03 -8.07 15.70
CA GLY A 77 -11.00 -8.64 14.78
C GLY A 77 -10.46 -8.67 13.37
N ARG A 78 -11.32 -8.52 12.38
CA ARG A 78 -10.91 -8.44 10.98
C ARG A 78 -10.37 -7.05 10.66
N TYR A 79 -9.23 -7.00 10.00
CA TYR A 79 -8.57 -5.74 9.65
C TYR A 79 -7.86 -5.84 8.31
N LEU A 80 -7.62 -4.69 7.70
CA LEU A 80 -6.76 -4.53 6.53
C LEU A 80 -5.43 -3.97 6.99
N TYR A 81 -4.33 -4.62 6.59
CA TYR A 81 -2.99 -4.15 6.91
C TYR A 81 -2.28 -3.71 5.64
N VAL A 82 -1.80 -2.46 5.63
CA VAL A 82 -1.04 -1.89 4.52
C VAL A 82 0.44 -2.17 4.76
N ASP A 83 1.00 -3.08 3.96
CA ASP A 83 2.43 -3.42 4.02
C ASP A 83 3.29 -2.35 3.34
N ASP A 84 2.80 -1.82 2.23
CA ASP A 84 3.56 -0.92 1.37
C ASP A 84 2.66 0.21 0.90
N LEU A 85 3.20 1.44 0.89
CA LEU A 85 2.53 2.60 0.33
C LEU A 85 3.60 3.54 -0.22
N VAL A 86 3.56 3.81 -1.52
CA VAL A 86 4.53 4.66 -2.17
C VAL A 86 3.86 5.54 -3.23
N ILE A 87 4.25 6.81 -3.26
CA ILE A 87 3.84 7.76 -4.28
C ILE A 87 5.05 8.06 -5.16
N ALA A 88 4.85 8.08 -6.48
CA ALA A 88 5.90 8.33 -7.44
C ALA A 88 6.61 9.66 -7.12
N GLU A 89 7.94 9.62 -7.17
CA GLU A 89 8.75 10.82 -7.03
C GLU A 89 8.33 11.84 -8.09
N GLY A 90 8.23 13.10 -7.68
CA GLY A 90 7.71 14.15 -8.56
C GLY A 90 6.19 14.31 -8.53
N HIS A 91 5.46 13.35 -7.98
CA HIS A 91 4.00 13.39 -7.85
C HIS A 91 3.54 13.44 -6.40
N ARG A 92 4.45 13.63 -5.48
CA ARG A 92 4.13 13.77 -4.05
C ARG A 92 3.42 15.10 -3.80
N SER A 93 2.63 15.15 -2.72
CA SER A 93 1.85 16.34 -2.33
C SER A 93 0.76 16.74 -3.33
N GLN A 94 0.32 15.81 -4.18
CA GLN A 94 -0.77 16.02 -5.14
C GLN A 94 -2.06 15.28 -4.72
N GLY A 95 -2.11 14.79 -3.49
CA GLY A 95 -3.30 14.12 -2.98
C GLY A 95 -3.44 12.64 -3.35
N ILE A 96 -2.47 12.06 -4.04
CA ILE A 96 -2.52 10.67 -4.51
C ILE A 96 -2.55 9.69 -3.32
N GLY A 97 -1.76 9.97 -2.28
CA GLY A 97 -1.77 9.15 -1.06
C GLY A 97 -3.14 9.14 -0.40
N GLY A 98 -3.80 10.29 -0.32
CA GLY A 98 -5.15 10.39 0.22
C GLY A 98 -6.17 9.61 -0.58
N VAL A 99 -6.03 9.60 -1.91
CA VAL A 99 -6.90 8.82 -2.80
C VAL A 99 -6.73 7.32 -2.52
N LEU A 100 -5.50 6.85 -2.38
CA LEU A 100 -5.21 5.45 -2.06
C LEU A 100 -5.76 5.07 -0.68
N ILE A 101 -5.52 5.88 0.34
CA ILE A 101 -6.06 5.62 1.69
C ILE A 101 -7.58 5.58 1.68
N SER A 102 -8.22 6.49 0.95
CA SER A 102 -9.68 6.50 0.81
C SER A 102 -10.19 5.22 0.16
N TRP A 103 -9.54 4.77 -0.90
CA TRP A 103 -9.90 3.51 -1.57
C TRP A 103 -9.73 2.31 -0.63
N LEU A 104 -8.59 2.25 0.08
CA LEU A 104 -8.32 1.17 1.04
C LEU A 104 -9.35 1.14 2.17
N ARG A 105 -9.73 2.31 2.67
CA ARG A 105 -10.76 2.45 3.70
C ARG A 105 -12.11 1.89 3.24
N THR A 106 -12.53 2.26 2.05
CA THR A 106 -13.78 1.78 1.46
C THR A 106 -13.73 0.27 1.23
N HIS A 107 -12.62 -0.21 0.70
CA HIS A 107 -12.42 -1.62 0.40
C HIS A 107 -12.42 -2.45 1.71
N ALA A 108 -11.77 -1.97 2.74
CA ALA A 108 -11.75 -2.61 4.05
C ALA A 108 -13.17 -2.74 4.63
N ARG A 109 -13.95 -1.67 4.58
CA ARG A 109 -15.35 -1.69 5.05
C ARG A 109 -16.19 -2.70 4.28
N ASN A 110 -16.04 -2.75 2.97
CA ASN A 110 -16.79 -3.68 2.12
C ASN A 110 -16.47 -5.14 2.43
N PHE A 111 -15.27 -5.42 2.93
CA PHE A 111 -14.85 -6.76 3.33
C PHE A 111 -15.05 -7.05 4.82
N GLY A 112 -15.79 -6.21 5.53
CA GLY A 112 -16.15 -6.46 6.92
C GLY A 112 -15.01 -6.19 7.91
N CYS A 113 -14.00 -5.42 7.53
CA CYS A 113 -12.91 -5.04 8.44
C CYS A 113 -13.37 -3.94 9.39
N SER A 114 -12.95 -4.04 10.65
CA SER A 114 -13.24 -3.03 11.67
C SER A 114 -12.18 -1.94 11.75
N SER A 115 -11.00 -2.18 11.15
CA SER A 115 -9.89 -1.21 11.21
C SER A 115 -8.92 -1.41 10.05
N LEU A 116 -8.12 -0.38 9.82
CA LEU A 116 -7.02 -0.36 8.84
C LEU A 116 -5.75 0.00 9.59
N HIS A 117 -4.68 -0.75 9.38
CA HIS A 117 -3.41 -0.62 10.08
C HIS A 117 -2.25 -0.47 9.11
N LEU A 118 -1.22 0.22 9.56
CA LEU A 118 0.08 0.27 8.90
C LEU A 118 1.16 0.61 9.92
N ASP A 119 2.40 0.32 9.58
CA ASP A 119 3.56 0.78 10.34
C ASP A 119 4.26 1.88 9.56
N CYS A 120 4.82 2.83 10.28
CA CYS A 120 5.62 3.90 9.68
C CYS A 120 6.88 4.10 10.51
N SER A 121 8.03 4.19 9.82
CA SER A 121 9.30 4.42 10.49
C SER A 121 9.26 5.68 11.35
N ASN A 122 9.87 5.62 12.55
CA ASN A 122 9.96 6.74 13.47
C ASN A 122 10.63 7.98 12.87
N HIS A 123 11.46 7.80 11.83
CA HIS A 123 12.21 8.88 11.20
C HIS A 123 11.43 9.64 10.12
N ARG A 124 10.32 9.07 9.64
CA ARG A 124 9.57 9.62 8.51
C ARG A 124 8.48 10.58 9.00
N LEU A 125 8.90 11.75 9.50
CA LEU A 125 8.00 12.71 10.12
C LEU A 125 6.93 13.26 9.17
N ASP A 126 7.27 13.43 7.89
CA ASP A 126 6.30 13.85 6.87
C ASP A 126 5.20 12.82 6.68
N SER A 127 5.58 11.54 6.71
CA SER A 127 4.61 10.44 6.62
C SER A 127 3.71 10.41 7.85
N HIS A 128 4.26 10.64 9.04
CA HIS A 128 3.46 10.72 10.27
C HIS A 128 2.38 11.81 10.15
N ARG A 129 2.75 12.99 9.68
CA ARG A 129 1.79 14.09 9.47
C ARG A 129 0.70 13.71 8.47
N PHE A 130 1.10 13.06 7.38
CA PHE A 130 0.17 12.58 6.37
C PHE A 130 -0.83 11.59 6.97
N TYR A 131 -0.37 10.56 7.67
CA TYR A 131 -1.27 9.56 8.23
C TYR A 131 -2.21 10.14 9.28
N ARG A 132 -1.74 11.05 10.14
CA ARG A 132 -2.60 11.71 11.11
C ARG A 132 -3.67 12.57 10.44
N ARG A 133 -3.31 13.27 9.37
CA ARG A 133 -4.26 14.06 8.58
C ARG A 133 -5.32 13.17 7.95
N GLU A 134 -4.96 11.96 7.55
CA GLU A 134 -5.91 10.99 7.00
C GLU A 134 -6.75 10.28 8.08
N GLY A 135 -6.55 10.61 9.34
CA GLY A 135 -7.34 10.08 10.45
C GLY A 135 -6.77 8.85 11.15
N LEU A 136 -5.52 8.47 10.84
CA LEU A 136 -4.86 7.39 11.54
C LEU A 136 -4.23 7.90 12.84
N GLU A 137 -4.18 7.03 13.84
CA GLU A 137 -3.61 7.32 15.16
C GLU A 137 -2.46 6.36 15.45
N ASP A 138 -1.41 6.86 16.09
CA ASP A 138 -0.31 6.02 16.58
C ASP A 138 -0.71 5.45 17.95
N ARG A 139 -1.04 4.16 17.99
CA ARG A 139 -1.59 3.51 19.20
C ARG A 139 -0.64 2.58 19.91
N SER A 140 0.43 2.13 19.24
CA SER A 140 1.30 1.11 19.81
C SER A 140 2.72 1.24 19.29
N LEU A 141 3.65 0.58 19.98
CA LEU A 141 5.03 0.47 19.55
C LEU A 141 5.23 -0.87 18.85
N HIS A 142 6.03 -0.88 17.81
CA HIS A 142 6.45 -2.08 17.10
C HIS A 142 7.85 -2.47 17.58
N PHE A 143 7.99 -3.69 18.12
CA PHE A 143 9.26 -4.22 18.59
C PHE A 143 9.75 -5.30 17.63
N VAL A 144 11.01 -5.23 17.25
CA VAL A 144 11.64 -6.15 16.29
C VAL A 144 12.89 -6.74 16.90
N LEU A 145 13.10 -8.04 16.69
CA LEU A 145 14.35 -8.71 16.94
C LEU A 145 14.79 -9.39 15.64
N ASP A 146 15.88 -8.93 15.07
CA ASP A 146 16.43 -9.56 13.86
C ASP A 146 17.06 -10.90 14.23
N LEU A 147 16.85 -11.90 13.38
CA LEU A 147 17.31 -13.26 13.61
C LEU A 147 18.49 -13.63 12.73
#